data_828f5c29991a0de634a2b23aac6ad9ed
#
_entry.id   828f5c29991a0de634a2b23aac6ad9ed
#
_cell.length_a   1.000
_cell.length_b   1.000
_cell.length_c   1.000
_cell.angle_alpha   90.00
_cell.angle_beta   90.00
_cell.angle_gamma   90.00
#
_symmetry.space_group_name_H-M   'P 1'
#
loop_
_entity.id
_entity.type
_entity.pdbx_description
1 polymer ?
#
loop_
_entity_poly.entity_id
_entity_poly.type
_entity_poly.pdbx_seq_one_letter_code
_entity_poly.pdbx_strand_id
1 'polypeptide(L)'
;MDTIRVAYRDDDRTPVIYCIKEIGAKYYGIDVEVLKIKPYGEFEASLFNDSADVLIDHVEFLYAEATKGKTITFFCAPRIVRGLDLMVPKHVENVSEFEGKSMAVRDSGRPHTVTLWLRMMGLEGKVGVPIFKDADVGRWGQWKKVISGECIACFMDPLYQEEPLKAGLKFLPVPDLAVISHYAQACTAEFARKKSAVLENYVRSVIHGICWTKHRKQEALTVVTGEPMRRMKISDAHEMERHFDAIVSKLQIKPYPTLEALSATYEIACQEYGAKGLNPMALWDMHWVKELDDEGFIDALIQDMT
;
A
#
# COMPACT_ATOMS: atom_id res chain seq x y z
N MET A 1 19.24 -4.98 21.87
CA MET A 1 18.16 -4.98 20.85
C MET A 1 18.51 -3.89 19.84
N ASP A 2 18.65 -4.26 18.58
CA ASP A 2 18.93 -3.28 17.54
C ASP A 2 17.66 -2.45 17.24
N THR A 3 17.85 -1.17 16.90
CA THR A 3 16.75 -0.28 16.54
C THR A 3 16.75 -0.05 15.04
N ILE A 4 15.55 -0.09 14.42
CA ILE A 4 15.30 0.29 13.03
C ILE A 4 14.15 1.32 12.97
N ARG A 5 14.42 2.47 12.35
CA ARG A 5 13.46 3.57 12.21
C ARG A 5 12.66 3.40 10.94
N VAL A 6 11.36 3.15 11.09
CA VAL A 6 10.46 2.86 9.98
C VAL A 6 9.47 4.01 9.81
N ALA A 7 9.59 4.74 8.70
CA ALA A 7 8.71 5.86 8.39
C ALA A 7 7.56 5.45 7.46
N TYR A 8 6.39 5.99 7.75
CA TYR A 8 5.18 5.85 6.94
C TYR A 8 4.35 7.13 7.02
N ARG A 9 3.38 7.30 6.11
CA ARG A 9 2.59 8.54 6.04
C ARG A 9 1.12 8.35 6.41
N ASP A 10 0.45 7.41 5.79
CA ASP A 10 -1.00 7.25 5.91
C ASP A 10 -1.41 6.19 6.95
N ASP A 11 -2.55 6.42 7.58
CA ASP A 11 -3.02 5.68 8.75
C ASP A 11 -3.30 4.20 8.48
N ASP A 12 -3.64 3.83 7.26
CA ASP A 12 -3.92 2.44 6.87
C ASP A 12 -2.72 1.47 7.06
N ARG A 13 -1.46 1.99 7.17
CA ARG A 13 -0.28 1.16 7.49
C ARG A 13 -0.15 0.88 8.98
N THR A 14 -0.72 1.76 9.82
CA THR A 14 -0.50 1.74 11.27
C THR A 14 -0.75 0.37 11.92
N PRO A 15 -1.86 -0.34 11.66
CA PRO A 15 -2.12 -1.62 12.31
C PRO A 15 -1.03 -2.65 12.07
N VAL A 16 -0.63 -2.80 10.81
CA VAL A 16 0.35 -3.83 10.40
C VAL A 16 1.75 -3.50 10.88
N ILE A 17 2.17 -2.22 10.82
CA ILE A 17 3.49 -1.80 11.32
C ILE A 17 3.63 -2.06 12.81
N TYR A 18 2.57 -1.86 13.60
CA TYR A 18 2.61 -2.17 15.03
C TYR A 18 2.61 -3.67 15.33
N CYS A 19 1.98 -4.48 14.50
CA CYS A 19 2.11 -5.93 14.57
C CYS A 19 3.55 -6.38 14.23
N ILE A 20 4.17 -5.78 13.21
CA ILE A 20 5.58 -6.02 12.88
C ILE A 20 6.49 -5.60 14.05
N LYS A 21 6.24 -4.46 14.68
CA LYS A 21 6.98 -3.98 15.87
C LYS A 21 6.89 -4.97 17.02
N GLU A 22 5.70 -5.43 17.35
CA GLU A 22 5.47 -6.41 18.44
C GLU A 22 6.23 -7.71 18.18
N ILE A 23 6.11 -8.26 16.97
CA ILE A 23 6.79 -9.49 16.57
C ILE A 23 8.32 -9.30 16.55
N GLY A 24 8.81 -8.16 16.06
CA GLY A 24 10.22 -7.84 16.01
C GLY A 24 10.86 -7.84 17.39
N ALA A 25 10.23 -7.17 18.33
CA ALA A 25 10.70 -7.10 19.72
C ALA A 25 10.65 -8.48 20.41
N LYS A 26 9.58 -9.24 20.19
CA LYS A 26 9.34 -10.53 20.86
C LYS A 26 10.23 -11.66 20.37
N TYR A 27 10.51 -11.73 19.06
CA TYR A 27 11.12 -12.92 18.46
C TYR A 27 12.47 -12.67 17.80
N TYR A 28 12.77 -11.43 17.37
CA TYR A 28 13.94 -11.14 16.52
C TYR A 28 14.92 -10.13 17.12
N GLY A 29 14.68 -9.68 18.35
CA GLY A 29 15.58 -8.74 19.04
C GLY A 29 15.69 -7.37 18.37
N ILE A 30 14.66 -6.96 17.63
CA ILE A 30 14.58 -5.68 16.95
C ILE A 30 13.53 -4.78 17.59
N ASP A 31 13.91 -3.54 17.92
CA ASP A 31 12.97 -2.47 18.23
C ASP A 31 12.65 -1.67 16.96
N VAL A 32 11.42 -1.74 16.52
CA VAL A 32 10.91 -0.94 15.39
C VAL A 32 10.42 0.40 15.93
N GLU A 33 11.20 1.44 15.73
CA GLU A 33 10.76 2.82 15.98
C GLU A 33 9.85 3.28 14.87
N VAL A 34 8.56 3.47 15.21
CA VAL A 34 7.50 3.77 14.23
C VAL A 34 7.34 5.28 14.05
N LEU A 35 7.73 5.81 12.90
CA LEU A 35 7.75 7.23 12.56
C LEU A 35 6.62 7.56 11.59
N LYS A 36 5.60 8.28 12.06
CA LYS A 36 4.54 8.80 11.19
C LYS A 36 4.87 10.21 10.73
N ILE A 37 5.25 10.35 9.46
CA ILE A 37 5.64 11.62 8.86
C ILE A 37 4.57 12.06 7.85
N LYS A 38 3.78 13.08 8.21
CA LYS A 38 2.64 13.51 7.38
C LYS A 38 2.99 14.42 6.21
N PRO A 39 3.86 15.44 6.35
CA PRO A 39 4.25 16.27 5.22
C PRO A 39 4.96 15.43 4.17
N TYR A 40 4.45 15.47 2.92
CA TYR A 40 4.95 14.62 1.83
C TYR A 40 6.45 14.81 1.60
N GLY A 41 6.90 16.06 1.47
CA GLY A 41 8.32 16.34 1.25
C GLY A 41 9.23 15.95 2.42
N GLU A 42 8.76 16.00 3.67
CA GLU A 42 9.53 15.52 4.83
C GLU A 42 9.61 13.98 4.84
N PHE A 43 8.52 13.31 4.48
CA PHE A 43 8.51 11.85 4.32
C PHE A 43 9.47 11.40 3.22
N GLU A 44 9.43 12.04 2.05
CA GLU A 44 10.34 11.73 0.95
C GLU A 44 11.81 11.97 1.32
N ALA A 45 12.09 13.05 2.04
CA ALA A 45 13.45 13.40 2.46
C ALA A 45 13.97 12.48 3.58
N SER A 46 13.11 11.85 4.37
CA SER A 46 13.48 11.17 5.62
C SER A 46 14.47 10.01 5.41
N LEU A 47 14.41 9.35 4.25
CA LEU A 47 15.35 8.29 3.89
C LEU A 47 16.77 8.81 3.57
N PHE A 48 16.88 10.05 3.09
CA PHE A 48 18.13 10.62 2.59
C PHE A 48 18.79 11.62 3.55
N ASN A 49 18.12 11.97 4.64
CA ASN A 49 18.62 12.85 5.69
C ASN A 49 18.83 12.13 7.03
N ASP A 50 18.90 10.79 6.98
CA ASP A 50 19.10 9.91 8.14
C ASP A 50 18.01 10.01 9.23
N SER A 51 16.82 10.49 8.90
CA SER A 51 15.68 10.53 9.83
C SER A 51 14.95 9.19 9.90
N ALA A 52 15.02 8.38 8.84
CA ALA A 52 14.45 7.03 8.78
C ALA A 52 15.43 6.06 8.11
N ASP A 53 15.36 4.80 8.49
CA ASP A 53 16.16 3.71 7.92
C ASP A 53 15.39 2.99 6.82
N VAL A 54 14.05 2.89 6.99
CA VAL A 54 13.14 2.22 6.06
C VAL A 54 11.91 3.10 5.83
N LEU A 55 11.43 3.13 4.58
CA LEU A 55 10.12 3.67 4.22
C LEU A 55 9.14 2.54 3.93
N ILE A 56 7.91 2.67 4.44
CA ILE A 56 6.76 1.84 4.08
C ILE A 56 5.66 2.76 3.59
N ASP A 57 5.48 2.86 2.29
CA ASP A 57 4.39 3.63 1.69
C ASP A 57 4.32 3.40 0.18
N HIS A 58 3.77 4.38 -0.49
CA HIS A 58 3.92 4.62 -1.91
C HIS A 58 5.36 5.04 -2.20
N VAL A 59 6.03 4.27 -3.01
CA VAL A 59 7.48 4.39 -3.23
C VAL A 59 7.85 4.79 -4.65
N GLU A 60 6.88 5.18 -5.47
CA GLU A 60 7.10 5.53 -6.88
C GLU A 60 8.03 6.72 -7.05
N PHE A 61 8.01 7.68 -6.11
CA PHE A 61 8.96 8.80 -6.11
C PHE A 61 10.42 8.36 -5.98
N LEU A 62 10.69 7.22 -5.32
CA LEU A 62 12.03 6.68 -5.16
C LEU A 62 12.67 6.30 -6.50
N TYR A 63 11.88 5.88 -7.49
CA TYR A 63 12.41 5.68 -8.84
C TYR A 63 12.92 7.00 -9.44
N ALA A 64 12.21 8.11 -9.21
CA ALA A 64 12.68 9.43 -9.65
C ALA A 64 13.94 9.86 -8.89
N GLU A 65 14.02 9.60 -7.59
CA GLU A 65 15.24 9.87 -6.81
C GLU A 65 16.44 9.03 -7.30
N ALA A 66 16.20 7.77 -7.70
CA ALA A 66 17.24 6.93 -8.28
C ALA A 66 17.76 7.50 -9.63
N THR A 67 16.91 8.12 -10.46
CA THR A 67 17.39 8.81 -11.69
C THR A 67 18.27 10.01 -11.39
N LYS A 68 18.19 10.58 -10.18
CA LYS A 68 19.04 11.67 -9.69
C LYS A 68 20.32 11.19 -9.01
N GLY A 69 20.59 9.87 -9.06
CA GLY A 69 21.78 9.24 -8.50
C GLY A 69 21.69 8.79 -7.05
N LYS A 70 20.51 8.83 -6.43
CA LYS A 70 20.32 8.21 -5.11
C LYS A 70 20.34 6.69 -5.23
N THR A 71 21.05 6.04 -4.32
CA THR A 71 21.15 4.57 -4.27
C THR A 71 20.11 4.00 -3.32
N ILE A 72 19.16 3.27 -3.88
CA ILE A 72 17.95 2.78 -3.20
C ILE A 72 17.86 1.26 -3.38
N THR A 73 17.38 0.58 -2.36
CA THR A 73 17.07 -0.84 -2.39
C THR A 73 15.63 -1.04 -1.94
N PHE A 74 14.80 -1.57 -2.82
CA PHE A 74 13.50 -2.15 -2.47
C PHE A 74 13.71 -3.61 -2.07
N PHE A 75 13.09 -4.06 -0.99
CA PHE A 75 13.34 -5.40 -0.46
C PHE A 75 12.10 -6.18 -0.03
N CYS A 76 10.94 -5.55 -0.01
CA CYS A 76 9.67 -6.19 0.36
C CYS A 76 8.51 -5.56 -0.39
N ALA A 77 7.61 -6.38 -0.94
CA ALA A 77 6.35 -5.96 -1.57
C ALA A 77 5.16 -6.74 -0.98
N PRO A 78 4.75 -6.48 0.27
CA PRO A 78 3.66 -7.22 0.91
C PRO A 78 2.29 -7.00 0.25
N ARG A 79 2.13 -5.97 -0.58
CA ARG A 79 0.90 -5.70 -1.32
C ARG A 79 1.20 -5.36 -2.77
N ILE A 80 0.70 -6.19 -3.67
CA ILE A 80 0.93 -6.12 -5.12
C ILE A 80 -0.35 -5.84 -5.92
N VAL A 81 -1.39 -5.38 -5.26
CA VAL A 81 -2.66 -5.00 -5.89
C VAL A 81 -3.12 -3.64 -5.38
N ARG A 82 -3.86 -2.90 -6.20
CA ARG A 82 -4.38 -1.59 -5.82
C ARG A 82 -5.30 -1.67 -4.61
N GLY A 83 -6.19 -2.66 -4.57
CA GLY A 83 -7.08 -2.95 -3.46
C GLY A 83 -8.10 -1.85 -3.16
N LEU A 84 -8.53 -1.10 -4.17
CA LEU A 84 -9.66 -0.18 -4.11
C LEU A 84 -10.88 -0.82 -4.76
N ASP A 85 -12.05 -0.59 -4.20
CA ASP A 85 -13.29 -1.12 -4.72
C ASP A 85 -13.95 -0.14 -5.70
N LEU A 86 -14.48 -0.66 -6.80
CA LEU A 86 -15.17 0.13 -7.80
C LEU A 86 -16.62 0.35 -7.37
N MET A 87 -16.99 1.63 -7.23
CA MET A 87 -18.34 2.02 -6.86
C MET A 87 -19.09 2.65 -8.05
N VAL A 88 -20.34 2.20 -8.24
CA VAL A 88 -21.22 2.59 -9.35
C VAL A 88 -22.64 2.82 -8.85
N PRO A 89 -23.49 3.53 -9.60
CA PRO A 89 -24.95 3.57 -9.38
C PRO A 89 -25.57 2.17 -9.44
N LYS A 90 -26.68 1.96 -8.73
CA LYS A 90 -27.33 0.63 -8.63
C LYS A 90 -27.72 0.00 -9.97
N HIS A 91 -28.01 0.80 -10.98
CA HIS A 91 -28.42 0.32 -12.30
C HIS A 91 -27.27 -0.15 -13.20
N VAL A 92 -26.02 0.15 -12.85
CA VAL A 92 -24.85 -0.25 -13.64
C VAL A 92 -24.46 -1.68 -13.29
N GLU A 93 -24.42 -2.56 -14.28
CA GLU A 93 -24.18 -4.00 -14.06
C GLU A 93 -22.81 -4.46 -14.55
N ASN A 94 -22.19 -3.72 -15.47
CA ASN A 94 -20.89 -4.10 -16.01
C ASN A 94 -20.08 -2.90 -16.52
N VAL A 95 -18.78 -3.11 -16.69
CA VAL A 95 -17.85 -2.05 -17.10
C VAL A 95 -17.98 -1.62 -18.55
N SER A 96 -18.64 -2.40 -19.40
CA SER A 96 -18.90 -2.01 -20.79
C SER A 96 -19.83 -0.78 -20.89
N GLU A 97 -20.61 -0.51 -19.84
CA GLU A 97 -21.47 0.67 -19.76
C GLU A 97 -20.70 1.98 -19.53
N PHE A 98 -19.38 1.90 -19.30
CA PHE A 98 -18.53 3.08 -19.06
C PHE A 98 -18.13 3.77 -20.37
N GLU A 99 -18.21 3.10 -21.52
CA GLU A 99 -17.81 3.67 -22.81
C GLU A 99 -18.58 4.97 -23.10
N GLY A 100 -17.86 6.02 -23.45
CA GLY A 100 -18.41 7.37 -23.67
C GLY A 100 -18.76 8.15 -22.39
N LYS A 101 -18.50 7.59 -21.18
CA LYS A 101 -18.75 8.24 -19.89
C LYS A 101 -17.44 8.57 -19.17
N SER A 102 -17.53 9.02 -17.92
CA SER A 102 -16.35 9.41 -17.13
C SER A 102 -16.30 8.71 -15.79
N MET A 103 -15.07 8.41 -15.32
CA MET A 103 -14.80 7.95 -13.96
C MET A 103 -14.21 9.08 -13.12
N ALA A 104 -14.77 9.32 -11.94
CA ALA A 104 -14.27 10.36 -11.04
C ALA A 104 -12.99 9.91 -10.33
N VAL A 105 -11.95 10.74 -10.42
CA VAL A 105 -10.67 10.54 -9.75
C VAL A 105 -10.31 11.77 -8.94
N ARG A 106 -9.77 11.61 -7.74
CA ARG A 106 -9.25 12.72 -6.95
C ARG A 106 -7.78 12.98 -7.30
N ASP A 107 -7.33 14.22 -7.12
CA ASP A 107 -5.96 14.66 -7.44
C ASP A 107 -4.89 13.88 -6.64
N SER A 108 -5.14 13.61 -5.35
CA SER A 108 -4.25 12.79 -4.52
C SER A 108 -4.44 11.27 -4.74
N GLY A 109 -5.33 10.86 -5.66
CA GLY A 109 -5.73 9.46 -5.89
C GLY A 109 -4.92 8.71 -6.95
N ARG A 110 -3.82 9.28 -7.43
CA ARG A 110 -2.99 8.71 -8.51
C ARG A 110 -3.79 8.46 -9.78
N PRO A 111 -4.10 9.50 -10.53
CA PRO A 111 -4.93 9.42 -11.75
C PRO A 111 -4.44 8.36 -12.73
N HIS A 112 -3.12 8.20 -12.87
CA HIS A 112 -2.55 7.23 -13.81
C HIS A 112 -2.90 5.78 -13.49
N THR A 113 -3.13 5.42 -12.21
CA THR A 113 -3.60 4.07 -11.85
C THR A 113 -4.98 3.75 -12.42
N VAL A 114 -5.85 4.74 -12.57
CA VAL A 114 -7.16 4.56 -13.22
C VAL A 114 -6.98 4.32 -14.72
N THR A 115 -6.08 5.06 -15.36
CA THR A 115 -5.72 4.85 -16.77
C THR A 115 -5.19 3.45 -17.03
N LEU A 116 -4.29 2.96 -16.17
CA LEU A 116 -3.78 1.58 -16.26
C LEU A 116 -4.88 0.53 -16.09
N TRP A 117 -5.78 0.75 -15.13
CA TRP A 117 -6.92 -0.14 -14.94
C TRP A 117 -7.86 -0.13 -16.16
N LEU A 118 -8.17 1.05 -16.71
CA LEU A 118 -8.96 1.17 -17.93
C LEU A 118 -8.30 0.48 -19.13
N ARG A 119 -6.97 0.55 -19.25
CA ARG A 119 -6.20 -0.19 -20.26
C ARG A 119 -6.37 -1.69 -20.09
N MET A 120 -6.23 -2.20 -18.87
CA MET A 120 -6.46 -3.62 -18.54
C MET A 120 -7.88 -4.07 -18.92
N MET A 121 -8.87 -3.20 -18.75
CA MET A 121 -10.28 -3.48 -19.11
C MET A 121 -10.61 -3.22 -20.60
N GLY A 122 -9.66 -2.81 -21.44
CA GLY A 122 -9.90 -2.47 -22.84
C GLY A 122 -10.69 -1.18 -23.07
N LEU A 123 -10.71 -0.29 -22.07
CA LEU A 123 -11.48 0.96 -22.03
C LEU A 123 -10.61 2.23 -22.09
N GLU A 124 -9.29 2.10 -22.23
CA GLU A 124 -8.38 3.23 -22.35
C GLU A 124 -8.77 4.11 -23.57
N GLY A 125 -8.86 5.42 -23.35
CA GLY A 125 -9.30 6.36 -24.38
C GLY A 125 -10.79 6.41 -24.67
N LYS A 126 -11.58 5.44 -24.14
CA LYS A 126 -13.04 5.38 -24.31
C LYS A 126 -13.80 5.95 -23.11
N VAL A 127 -13.13 6.09 -21.96
CA VAL A 127 -13.70 6.59 -20.71
C VAL A 127 -12.93 7.82 -20.28
N GLY A 128 -13.63 8.91 -19.98
CA GLY A 128 -13.05 10.13 -19.45
C GLY A 128 -12.54 9.92 -18.01
N VAL A 129 -11.45 10.60 -17.63
CA VAL A 129 -10.86 10.52 -16.28
C VAL A 129 -10.70 11.93 -15.70
N PRO A 130 -11.82 12.64 -15.40
CA PRO A 130 -11.75 13.95 -14.78
C PRO A 130 -11.16 13.85 -13.37
N ILE A 131 -10.22 14.76 -13.08
CA ILE A 131 -9.52 14.84 -11.79
C ILE A 131 -10.18 15.94 -10.96
N PHE A 132 -10.66 15.57 -9.77
CA PHE A 132 -11.27 16.48 -8.81
C PHE A 132 -10.33 16.75 -7.65
N LYS A 133 -10.18 18.01 -7.27
CA LYS A 133 -9.36 18.38 -6.12
C LYS A 133 -10.00 17.93 -4.83
N ASP A 134 -9.22 17.36 -3.93
CA ASP A 134 -9.69 16.99 -2.59
C ASP A 134 -10.27 18.21 -1.84
N ALA A 135 -9.79 19.43 -2.12
CA ALA A 135 -10.35 20.66 -1.57
C ALA A 135 -11.81 20.92 -1.99
N ASP A 136 -12.22 20.48 -3.19
CA ASP A 136 -13.54 20.74 -3.76
C ASP A 136 -14.57 19.65 -3.38
N VAL A 137 -14.14 18.38 -3.34
CA VAL A 137 -15.04 17.25 -3.10
C VAL A 137 -14.93 16.68 -1.68
N GLY A 138 -13.86 16.99 -0.96
CA GLY A 138 -13.45 16.37 0.31
C GLY A 138 -12.63 15.11 0.10
N ARG A 139 -11.80 14.76 1.08
CA ARG A 139 -11.02 13.53 1.04
C ARG A 139 -11.93 12.31 0.84
N TRP A 140 -11.70 11.53 -0.21
CA TRP A 140 -12.56 10.42 -0.65
C TRP A 140 -13.98 10.85 -1.07
N GLY A 141 -14.22 12.13 -1.42
CA GLY A 141 -15.54 12.67 -1.77
C GLY A 141 -15.90 12.58 -3.26
N GLN A 142 -15.05 12.00 -4.13
CA GLN A 142 -15.29 11.87 -5.57
C GLN A 142 -16.55 11.07 -5.93
N TRP A 143 -17.04 10.22 -5.01
CA TRP A 143 -18.31 9.49 -5.19
C TRP A 143 -19.53 10.41 -5.34
N LYS A 144 -19.46 11.65 -4.83
CA LYS A 144 -20.52 12.66 -4.99
C LYS A 144 -20.75 13.00 -6.46
N LYS A 145 -19.67 12.91 -7.29
CA LYS A 145 -19.73 13.09 -8.73
C LYS A 145 -20.43 11.93 -9.45
N VAL A 146 -20.44 10.75 -8.83
CA VAL A 146 -21.22 9.60 -9.31
C VAL A 146 -22.70 9.76 -8.95
N ILE A 147 -23.01 10.21 -7.73
CA ILE A 147 -24.39 10.49 -7.32
C ILE A 147 -25.03 11.61 -8.14
N SER A 148 -24.27 12.67 -8.49
CA SER A 148 -24.78 13.77 -9.32
C SER A 148 -24.98 13.39 -10.78
N GLY A 149 -24.52 12.20 -11.22
CA GLY A 149 -24.57 11.78 -12.63
C GLY A 149 -23.48 12.39 -13.52
N GLU A 150 -22.56 13.17 -12.97
CA GLU A 150 -21.42 13.74 -13.71
C GLU A 150 -20.42 12.63 -14.12
N CYS A 151 -20.29 11.59 -13.30
CA CYS A 151 -19.47 10.42 -13.56
C CYS A 151 -20.28 9.13 -13.36
N ILE A 152 -19.87 8.04 -14.03
CA ILE A 152 -20.52 6.74 -13.89
C ILE A 152 -19.93 5.90 -12.74
N ALA A 153 -18.67 6.14 -12.38
CA ALA A 153 -17.96 5.31 -11.42
C ALA A 153 -16.85 6.09 -10.69
N CYS A 154 -16.42 5.55 -9.58
CA CYS A 154 -15.18 5.95 -8.91
C CYS A 154 -14.59 4.78 -8.13
N PHE A 155 -13.27 4.78 -7.91
CA PHE A 155 -12.65 3.88 -6.96
C PHE A 155 -12.70 4.45 -5.54
N MET A 156 -13.02 3.60 -4.57
CA MET A 156 -13.08 3.95 -3.16
C MET A 156 -12.20 3.02 -2.32
N ASP A 157 -11.56 3.58 -1.32
CA ASP A 157 -10.92 2.78 -0.29
C ASP A 157 -11.99 2.11 0.57
N PRO A 158 -11.87 0.81 0.91
CA PRO A 158 -12.80 0.09 1.79
C PRO A 158 -13.14 0.82 3.10
N LEU A 159 -12.23 1.64 3.59
CA LEU A 159 -12.40 2.40 4.83
C LEU A 159 -13.41 3.56 4.72
N TYR A 160 -13.75 3.99 3.49
CA TYR A 160 -14.59 5.18 3.25
C TYR A 160 -15.84 4.89 2.42
N GLN A 161 -16.34 3.65 2.46
CA GLN A 161 -17.43 3.18 1.61
C GLN A 161 -18.82 3.37 2.21
N GLU A 162 -18.93 3.59 3.50
CA GLU A 162 -20.22 3.62 4.21
C GLU A 162 -21.13 4.73 3.68
N GLU A 163 -20.62 5.95 3.51
CA GLU A 163 -21.42 7.07 3.00
C GLU A 163 -21.86 6.87 1.55
N PRO A 164 -20.98 6.47 0.59
CA PRO A 164 -21.39 6.13 -0.77
C PRO A 164 -22.47 5.04 -0.83
N LEU A 165 -22.35 3.98 -0.03
CA LEU A 165 -23.36 2.91 0.03
C LEU A 165 -24.70 3.42 0.54
N LYS A 166 -24.71 4.23 1.62
CA LYS A 166 -25.93 4.89 2.14
C LYS A 166 -26.54 5.84 1.10
N ALA A 167 -25.70 6.48 0.29
CA ALA A 167 -26.15 7.37 -0.79
C ALA A 167 -26.72 6.64 -2.02
N GLY A 168 -26.66 5.30 -2.05
CA GLY A 168 -27.27 4.49 -3.08
C GLY A 168 -26.32 3.98 -4.17
N LEU A 169 -25.01 4.07 -3.97
CA LEU A 169 -24.04 3.35 -4.80
C LEU A 169 -23.97 1.88 -4.41
N LYS A 170 -23.39 1.07 -5.28
CA LYS A 170 -23.05 -0.34 -5.03
C LYS A 170 -21.63 -0.64 -5.48
N PHE A 171 -21.08 -1.76 -4.99
CA PHE A 171 -19.84 -2.33 -5.54
C PHE A 171 -20.12 -2.99 -6.88
N LEU A 172 -19.23 -2.77 -7.81
CA LEU A 172 -19.14 -3.55 -9.04
C LEU A 172 -17.86 -4.41 -8.94
N PRO A 173 -17.99 -5.75 -8.84
CA PRO A 173 -16.84 -6.65 -8.81
C PRO A 173 -16.02 -6.54 -10.10
N VAL A 174 -14.75 -6.23 -9.98
CA VAL A 174 -13.80 -6.11 -11.08
C VAL A 174 -12.44 -6.66 -10.69
N PRO A 175 -11.61 -7.08 -11.66
CA PRO A 175 -10.24 -7.48 -11.37
C PRO A 175 -9.43 -6.32 -10.74
N ASP A 176 -8.64 -6.65 -9.73
CA ASP A 176 -7.67 -5.70 -9.15
C ASP A 176 -6.56 -5.38 -10.16
N LEU A 177 -6.13 -4.13 -10.21
CA LEU A 177 -4.92 -3.75 -10.93
C LEU A 177 -3.70 -4.28 -10.18
N ALA A 178 -2.86 -5.05 -10.86
CA ALA A 178 -1.55 -5.43 -10.34
C ALA A 178 -0.65 -4.18 -10.26
N VAL A 179 -0.33 -3.75 -9.04
CA VAL A 179 0.53 -2.61 -8.76
C VAL A 179 1.08 -2.74 -7.35
N ILE A 180 2.37 -2.44 -7.16
CA ILE A 180 2.95 -2.41 -5.83
C ILE A 180 2.42 -1.17 -5.12
N SER A 181 1.68 -1.37 -4.06
CA SER A 181 0.92 -0.30 -3.44
C SER A 181 0.99 -0.32 -1.91
N HIS A 182 1.21 0.83 -1.33
CA HIS A 182 1.06 1.17 0.10
C HIS A 182 2.02 0.48 1.07
N TYR A 183 2.52 -0.72 0.79
CA TYR A 183 3.34 -1.51 1.70
C TYR A 183 4.71 -1.88 1.12
N ALA A 184 5.08 -1.32 -0.02
CA ALA A 184 6.45 -1.48 -0.50
C ALA A 184 7.43 -0.92 0.51
N GLN A 185 8.53 -1.62 0.70
CA GLN A 185 9.54 -1.26 1.67
C GLN A 185 10.87 -1.02 0.98
N ALA A 186 11.47 0.10 1.32
CA ALA A 186 12.74 0.52 0.75
C ALA A 186 13.66 1.13 1.80
N CYS A 187 14.94 0.97 1.59
CA CYS A 187 16.01 1.63 2.35
C CYS A 187 17.08 2.18 1.38
N THR A 188 18.07 2.88 1.89
CA THR A 188 19.26 3.19 1.08
C THR A 188 20.09 1.93 0.87
N ALA A 189 20.75 1.80 -0.29
CA ALA A 189 21.66 0.68 -0.54
C ALA A 189 22.85 0.66 0.44
N GLU A 190 23.21 1.83 0.99
CA GLU A 190 24.22 1.92 2.03
C GLU A 190 23.75 1.27 3.33
N PHE A 191 22.52 1.57 3.78
CA PHE A 191 21.92 0.94 4.96
C PHE A 191 21.80 -0.57 4.76
N ALA A 192 21.27 -1.03 3.64
CA ALA A 192 21.15 -2.44 3.31
C ALA A 192 22.49 -3.18 3.44
N ARG A 193 23.58 -2.60 2.92
CA ARG A 193 24.92 -3.19 2.99
C ARG A 193 25.53 -3.16 4.39
N LYS A 194 25.41 -2.00 5.10
CA LYS A 194 26.07 -1.82 6.42
C LYS A 194 25.32 -2.50 7.56
N LYS A 195 24.01 -2.66 7.42
CA LYS A 195 23.10 -3.17 8.45
C LYS A 195 22.31 -4.39 7.98
N SER A 196 22.91 -5.22 7.11
CA SER A 196 22.26 -6.39 6.51
C SER A 196 21.63 -7.33 7.55
N ALA A 197 22.30 -7.64 8.63
CA ALA A 197 21.75 -8.50 9.69
C ALA A 197 20.55 -7.86 10.42
N VAL A 198 20.56 -6.54 10.60
CA VAL A 198 19.43 -5.80 11.18
C VAL A 198 18.25 -5.83 10.20
N LEU A 199 18.53 -5.64 8.91
CA LEU A 199 17.52 -5.67 7.87
C LEU A 199 16.92 -7.07 7.69
N GLU A 200 17.73 -8.13 7.80
CA GLU A 200 17.25 -9.52 7.78
C GLU A 200 16.26 -9.78 8.92
N ASN A 201 16.62 -9.44 10.16
CA ASN A 201 15.74 -9.60 11.31
C ASN A 201 14.46 -8.76 11.17
N TYR A 202 14.57 -7.58 10.54
CA TYR A 202 13.41 -6.78 10.23
C TYR A 202 12.51 -7.44 9.15
N VAL A 203 13.10 -8.03 8.09
CA VAL A 203 12.35 -8.79 7.08
C VAL A 203 11.66 -10.02 7.69
N ARG A 204 12.35 -10.73 8.61
CA ARG A 204 11.73 -11.81 9.42
C ARG A 204 10.51 -11.28 10.20
N SER A 205 10.65 -10.11 10.81
CA SER A 205 9.55 -9.46 11.56
C SER A 205 8.38 -9.07 10.66
N VAL A 206 8.66 -8.61 9.45
CA VAL A 206 7.62 -8.26 8.45
C VAL A 206 6.84 -9.49 8.03
N ILE A 207 7.52 -10.56 7.63
CA ILE A 207 6.90 -11.82 7.17
C ILE A 207 6.08 -12.45 8.30
N HIS A 208 6.69 -12.58 9.49
CA HIS A 208 6.02 -13.15 10.67
C HIS A 208 4.84 -12.29 11.11
N GLY A 209 5.01 -10.96 11.17
CA GLY A 209 3.93 -10.02 11.53
C GLY A 209 2.73 -10.11 10.58
N ILE A 210 2.97 -10.22 9.27
CA ILE A 210 1.90 -10.41 8.29
C ILE A 210 1.24 -11.80 8.46
N CYS A 211 2.02 -12.86 8.65
CA CYS A 211 1.50 -14.19 8.90
C CYS A 211 0.62 -14.20 10.16
N TRP A 212 1.11 -13.59 11.24
CA TRP A 212 0.39 -13.46 12.49
C TRP A 212 -0.93 -12.68 12.34
N THR A 213 -0.94 -11.56 11.62
CA THR A 213 -2.18 -10.80 11.36
C THR A 213 -3.22 -11.61 10.59
N LYS A 214 -2.79 -12.52 9.71
CA LYS A 214 -3.69 -13.36 8.91
C LYS A 214 -4.26 -14.57 9.66
N HIS A 215 -3.45 -15.19 10.50
CA HIS A 215 -3.79 -16.48 11.12
C HIS A 215 -4.12 -16.37 12.62
N ARG A 216 -3.69 -15.31 13.30
CA ARG A 216 -3.91 -15.05 14.73
C ARG A 216 -4.62 -13.71 14.95
N LYS A 217 -5.69 -13.48 14.19
CA LYS A 217 -6.42 -12.19 14.15
C LYS A 217 -6.73 -11.65 15.54
N GLN A 218 -7.28 -12.49 16.45
CA GLN A 218 -7.70 -12.03 17.78
C GLN A 218 -6.51 -11.55 18.62
N GLU A 219 -5.37 -12.22 18.52
CA GLU A 219 -4.14 -11.79 19.20
C GLU A 219 -3.61 -10.48 18.60
N ALA A 220 -3.59 -10.36 17.26
CA ALA A 220 -3.18 -9.14 16.57
C ALA A 220 -4.08 -7.94 16.92
N LEU A 221 -5.40 -8.15 17.07
CA LEU A 221 -6.34 -7.12 17.47
C LEU A 221 -6.04 -6.56 18.87
N THR A 222 -5.45 -7.33 19.80
CA THR A 222 -5.05 -6.79 21.12
C THR A 222 -3.98 -5.70 21.00
N VAL A 223 -3.07 -5.82 20.03
CA VAL A 223 -2.07 -4.80 19.71
C VAL A 223 -2.72 -3.62 18.99
N VAL A 224 -3.57 -3.92 18.02
CA VAL A 224 -4.15 -2.92 17.11
C VAL A 224 -5.17 -2.01 17.80
N THR A 225 -5.92 -2.52 18.77
CA THR A 225 -6.86 -1.73 19.60
C THR A 225 -6.18 -0.84 20.65
N GLY A 226 -4.86 -0.95 20.80
CA GLY A 226 -4.06 -0.13 21.68
C GLY A 226 -3.67 1.24 21.09
N GLU A 227 -2.35 1.45 20.91
CA GLU A 227 -1.80 2.69 20.34
C GLU A 227 -2.20 2.93 18.88
N PRO A 228 -2.23 1.94 17.97
CA PRO A 228 -2.70 2.11 16.60
C PRO A 228 -4.06 2.78 16.51
N MET A 229 -5.05 2.26 17.22
CA MET A 229 -6.41 2.78 17.23
C MET A 229 -6.46 4.25 17.66
N ARG A 230 -5.70 4.62 18.72
CA ARG A 230 -5.60 6.03 19.17
C ARG A 230 -4.94 6.92 18.11
N ARG A 231 -3.89 6.45 17.44
CA ARG A 231 -3.20 7.20 16.36
C ARG A 231 -4.09 7.43 15.16
N MET A 232 -4.93 6.47 14.83
CA MET A 232 -5.91 6.56 13.73
C MET A 232 -7.14 7.37 14.11
N LYS A 233 -7.29 7.75 15.40
CA LYS A 233 -8.46 8.45 15.95
C LYS A 233 -9.77 7.67 15.77
N ILE A 234 -9.68 6.35 15.82
CA ILE A 234 -10.83 5.45 15.85
C ILE A 234 -11.19 5.20 17.30
N SER A 235 -12.47 5.36 17.66
CA SER A 235 -12.98 5.16 19.03
C SER A 235 -13.75 3.86 19.19
N ASP A 236 -14.19 3.26 18.09
CA ASP A 236 -14.96 2.02 18.09
C ASP A 236 -14.06 0.82 17.68
N ALA A 237 -14.02 -0.20 18.53
CA ALA A 237 -13.22 -1.40 18.29
C ALA A 237 -13.72 -2.22 17.08
N HIS A 238 -15.03 -2.22 16.81
CA HIS A 238 -15.58 -2.90 15.62
C HIS A 238 -15.22 -2.15 14.32
N GLU A 239 -15.18 -0.82 14.36
CA GLU A 239 -14.66 -0.03 13.25
C GLU A 239 -13.19 -0.37 13.01
N MET A 240 -12.38 -0.43 14.06
CA MET A 240 -10.97 -0.81 13.97
C MET A 240 -10.77 -2.21 13.41
N GLU A 241 -11.60 -3.17 13.82
CA GLU A 241 -11.56 -4.54 13.28
C GLU A 241 -11.89 -4.58 11.79
N ARG A 242 -12.92 -3.85 11.33
CA ARG A 242 -13.23 -3.74 9.89
C ARG A 242 -12.07 -3.15 9.09
N HIS A 243 -11.43 -2.09 9.62
CA HIS A 243 -10.24 -1.51 9.01
C HIS A 243 -9.10 -2.53 8.91
N PHE A 244 -8.85 -3.25 10.00
CA PHE A 244 -7.83 -4.28 10.05
C PHE A 244 -8.08 -5.38 9.01
N ASP A 245 -9.28 -5.92 8.92
CA ASP A 245 -9.65 -6.95 7.95
C ASP A 245 -9.47 -6.48 6.50
N ALA A 246 -9.93 -5.27 6.18
CA ALA A 246 -9.79 -4.69 4.85
C ALA A 246 -8.31 -4.55 4.42
N ILE A 247 -7.44 -4.17 5.36
CA ILE A 247 -6.01 -4.04 5.12
C ILE A 247 -5.36 -5.43 4.95
N VAL A 248 -5.56 -6.33 5.93
CA VAL A 248 -4.88 -7.62 6.00
C VAL A 248 -5.29 -8.56 4.86
N SER A 249 -6.55 -8.47 4.38
CA SER A 249 -7.03 -9.27 3.25
C SER A 249 -6.19 -9.10 1.98
N LYS A 250 -5.60 -7.93 1.77
CA LYS A 250 -4.83 -7.58 0.56
C LYS A 250 -3.32 -7.80 0.70
N LEU A 251 -2.84 -8.23 1.87
CA LEU A 251 -1.42 -8.53 2.08
C LEU A 251 -1.08 -9.95 1.66
N GLN A 252 0.14 -10.16 1.19
CA GLN A 252 0.70 -11.49 0.91
C GLN A 252 1.81 -11.81 1.92
N ILE A 253 1.88 -13.08 2.35
CA ILE A 253 2.86 -13.54 3.34
C ILE A 253 4.24 -13.65 2.70
N LYS A 254 4.33 -14.15 1.45
CA LYS A 254 5.55 -14.14 0.64
C LYS A 254 5.64 -12.81 -0.12
N PRO A 255 6.40 -11.81 0.37
CA PRO A 255 6.31 -10.44 -0.10
C PRO A 255 7.14 -10.17 -1.36
N TYR A 256 6.99 -11.01 -2.38
CA TYR A 256 7.64 -10.83 -3.68
C TYR A 256 6.85 -9.88 -4.59
N PRO A 257 7.51 -8.97 -5.31
CA PRO A 257 6.87 -8.24 -6.39
C PRO A 257 6.59 -9.19 -7.56
N THR A 258 5.46 -9.01 -8.25
CA THR A 258 5.28 -9.60 -9.58
C THR A 258 5.83 -8.68 -10.66
N LEU A 259 6.24 -9.22 -11.80
CA LEU A 259 6.73 -8.40 -12.92
C LEU A 259 5.66 -7.43 -13.43
N GLU A 260 4.41 -7.87 -13.44
CA GLU A 260 3.26 -7.04 -13.81
C GLU A 260 3.09 -5.86 -12.86
N ALA A 261 3.03 -6.12 -11.54
CA ALA A 261 2.89 -5.09 -10.53
C ALA A 261 4.07 -4.10 -10.54
N LEU A 262 5.29 -4.59 -10.75
CA LEU A 262 6.48 -3.77 -10.83
C LEU A 262 6.46 -2.87 -12.07
N SER A 263 6.07 -3.42 -13.23
CA SER A 263 5.96 -2.68 -14.48
C SER A 263 4.93 -1.54 -14.37
N ALA A 264 3.75 -1.85 -13.82
CA ALA A 264 2.71 -0.84 -13.60
C ALA A 264 3.18 0.26 -12.62
N THR A 265 3.84 -0.13 -11.53
CA THR A 265 4.39 0.83 -10.55
C THR A 265 5.43 1.74 -11.17
N TYR A 266 6.32 1.20 -12.00
CA TYR A 266 7.32 2.00 -12.69
C TYR A 266 6.70 2.92 -13.75
N GLU A 267 5.64 2.47 -14.46
CA GLU A 267 4.90 3.34 -15.38
C GLU A 267 4.28 4.53 -14.64
N ILE A 268 3.70 4.33 -13.46
CA ILE A 268 3.21 5.41 -12.59
C ILE A 268 4.36 6.35 -12.22
N ALA A 269 5.51 5.81 -11.82
CA ALA A 269 6.69 6.61 -11.49
C ALA A 269 7.17 7.46 -12.68
N CYS A 270 7.12 6.93 -13.90
CA CYS A 270 7.45 7.66 -15.11
C CYS A 270 6.48 8.81 -15.39
N GLN A 271 5.18 8.57 -15.23
CA GLN A 271 4.13 9.53 -15.57
C GLN A 271 3.96 10.62 -14.49
N GLU A 272 3.99 10.24 -13.23
CA GLU A 272 3.69 11.16 -12.13
C GLU A 272 4.93 11.82 -11.54
N TYR A 273 6.11 11.18 -11.62
CA TYR A 273 7.35 11.65 -11.00
C TYR A 273 8.51 11.85 -11.98
N GLY A 274 8.32 11.53 -13.27
CA GLY A 274 9.33 11.70 -14.29
C GLY A 274 10.50 10.72 -14.24
N ALA A 275 10.33 9.55 -13.60
CA ALA A 275 11.34 8.50 -13.49
C ALA A 275 11.55 7.80 -14.83
N LYS A 276 12.49 8.27 -15.65
CA LYS A 276 12.75 7.69 -16.98
C LYS A 276 14.17 7.15 -17.08
N GLY A 277 14.35 6.10 -17.90
CA GLY A 277 15.68 5.59 -18.25
C GLY A 277 16.29 4.63 -17.22
N LEU A 278 15.51 4.13 -16.26
CA LEU A 278 15.95 3.11 -15.30
C LEU A 278 15.48 1.71 -15.73
N ASN A 279 16.28 0.71 -15.38
CA ASN A 279 15.75 -0.63 -15.21
C ASN A 279 15.12 -0.75 -13.80
N PRO A 280 13.79 -0.79 -13.67
CA PRO A 280 13.14 -0.81 -12.37
C PRO A 280 13.52 -2.03 -11.53
N MET A 281 13.84 -3.16 -12.17
CA MET A 281 14.29 -4.39 -11.49
C MET A 281 15.63 -4.21 -10.77
N ALA A 282 16.50 -3.32 -11.27
CA ALA A 282 17.83 -3.11 -10.68
C ALA A 282 17.80 -2.47 -9.29
N LEU A 283 16.67 -1.92 -8.88
CA LEU A 283 16.48 -1.36 -7.53
C LEU A 283 15.94 -2.39 -6.52
N TRP A 284 15.54 -3.59 -6.97
CA TRP A 284 14.97 -4.62 -6.14
C TRP A 284 16.02 -5.65 -5.74
N ASP A 285 16.20 -5.81 -4.46
CA ASP A 285 17.04 -6.85 -3.87
C ASP A 285 16.18 -7.71 -2.94
N MET A 286 15.82 -8.87 -3.42
CA MET A 286 14.93 -9.80 -2.73
C MET A 286 15.69 -10.91 -2.00
N HIS A 287 17.02 -10.81 -1.86
CA HIS A 287 17.80 -11.93 -1.30
C HIS A 287 17.36 -12.29 0.12
N TRP A 288 17.06 -11.32 1.01
CA TRP A 288 16.59 -11.61 2.37
C TRP A 288 15.28 -12.40 2.38
N VAL A 289 14.32 -12.02 1.53
CA VAL A 289 13.05 -12.77 1.40
C VAL A 289 13.29 -14.15 0.81
N LYS A 290 14.17 -14.22 -0.21
CA LYS A 290 14.47 -15.48 -0.91
C LYS A 290 15.19 -16.47 0.00
N GLU A 291 16.18 -16.05 0.77
CA GLU A 291 16.88 -16.90 1.73
C GLU A 291 15.92 -17.48 2.76
N LEU A 292 15.06 -16.66 3.34
CA LEU A 292 14.03 -17.10 4.29
C LEU A 292 13.01 -18.07 3.66
N ASP A 293 12.67 -17.88 2.40
CA ASP A 293 11.76 -18.78 1.67
C ASP A 293 12.45 -20.11 1.36
N ASP A 294 13.70 -20.07 0.87
CA ASP A 294 14.51 -21.25 0.56
C ASP A 294 14.84 -22.10 1.81
N GLU A 295 15.03 -21.45 2.97
CA GLU A 295 15.22 -22.12 4.27
C GLU A 295 13.92 -22.75 4.83
N GLY A 296 12.77 -22.52 4.19
CA GLY A 296 11.47 -23.02 4.65
C GLY A 296 10.89 -22.22 5.83
N PHE A 297 11.48 -21.08 6.22
CA PHE A 297 11.03 -20.26 7.32
C PHE A 297 9.57 -19.79 7.14
N ILE A 298 9.21 -19.35 5.93
CA ILE A 298 7.87 -18.83 5.65
C ILE A 298 6.82 -19.95 5.74
N ASP A 299 7.13 -21.11 5.18
CA ASP A 299 6.20 -22.25 5.19
C ASP A 299 6.04 -22.83 6.60
N ALA A 300 7.11 -22.86 7.40
CA ALA A 300 7.04 -23.25 8.82
C ALA A 300 6.14 -22.30 9.62
N LEU A 301 6.27 -20.97 9.44
CA LEU A 301 5.39 -20.00 10.09
C LEU A 301 3.91 -20.20 9.75
N ILE A 302 3.60 -20.49 8.49
CA ILE A 302 2.22 -20.75 8.06
C ILE A 302 1.70 -22.01 8.73
N GLN A 303 2.48 -23.10 8.79
CA GLN A 303 2.09 -24.36 9.43
C GLN A 303 1.86 -24.20 10.93
N ASP A 304 2.71 -23.45 11.63
CA ASP A 304 2.59 -23.24 13.08
C ASP A 304 1.37 -22.38 13.46
N MET A 305 0.83 -21.60 12.53
CA MET A 305 -0.26 -20.67 12.79
C MET A 305 -1.62 -21.12 12.25
N THR A 306 -1.66 -22.09 11.33
CA THR A 306 -2.90 -22.70 10.81
C THR A 306 -3.36 -23.87 11.66
#